data_30212e9ecf7f3899ca460d2dbffe8ce7
#
_entry.id   30212e9ecf7f3899ca460d2dbffe8ce7
#
_cell.length_a   1.000
_cell.length_b   1.000
_cell.length_c   1.000
_cell.angle_alpha   90.00
_cell.angle_beta   90.00
_cell.angle_gamma   90.00
#
_symmetry.space_group_name_H-M   'P 1'
#
loop_
_entity.id
_entity.type
_entity.pdbx_description
1 polymer ?
#
loop_
_entity_poly.entity_id
_entity_poly.type
_entity_poly.pdbx_seq_one_letter_code
_entity_poly.pdbx_strand_id
1 'polypeptide(L)'
;MMSEPTEKETTMTAKLDPFAVAPSLMKSWMGTSMAVASSLEASLIELVKIRASQINGCANCLNMHTKEAREKGETEQRIYLLSAWREAPYYTDRERAALGWTEALTRLSEGHAHAGAYEALKAEFTEEEQVKLTLMINVINGWNRLAVGFGLFVDPEAAKSIQAKVAA
;
A
#
# COMPACT_ATOMS: atom_id res chain seq x y z
N MET A 1 12.09 43.32 -20.43
CA MET A 1 10.82 43.02 -19.75
C MET A 1 10.63 41.54 -19.96
N MET A 2 11.13 40.76 -19.01
CA MET A 2 11.09 39.27 -19.07
C MET A 2 9.81 38.85 -18.39
N SER A 3 8.93 38.21 -19.15
CA SER A 3 7.69 37.61 -18.62
C SER A 3 8.03 36.41 -17.74
N GLU A 4 7.65 36.48 -16.47
CA GLU A 4 7.72 35.35 -15.56
C GLU A 4 6.87 34.20 -16.11
N PRO A 5 7.33 32.93 -15.99
CA PRO A 5 6.52 31.81 -16.34
C PRO A 5 5.40 31.67 -15.31
N THR A 6 4.15 31.78 -15.76
CA THR A 6 2.98 31.46 -14.94
C THR A 6 3.07 29.98 -14.48
N GLU A 7 3.23 29.77 -13.18
CA GLU A 7 3.05 28.44 -12.57
C GLU A 7 1.68 27.90 -12.99
N LYS A 8 1.70 26.89 -13.85
CA LYS A 8 0.50 26.08 -14.12
C LYS A 8 0.17 25.36 -12.83
N GLU A 9 -0.88 25.78 -12.18
CA GLU A 9 -1.53 25.07 -11.09
C GLU A 9 -1.85 23.65 -11.59
N THR A 10 -1.01 22.68 -11.19
CA THR A 10 -1.18 21.29 -11.58
C THR A 10 -2.32 20.73 -10.73
N THR A 11 -3.55 20.96 -11.16
CA THR A 11 -4.71 20.24 -10.62
C THR A 11 -4.52 18.76 -10.95
N MET A 12 -4.19 17.96 -9.93
CA MET A 12 -4.08 16.50 -10.08
C MET A 12 -5.47 15.93 -10.27
N THR A 13 -5.86 15.77 -11.52
CA THR A 13 -7.08 15.06 -11.91
C THR A 13 -6.73 13.62 -12.29
N ALA A 14 -7.57 12.67 -11.93
CA ALA A 14 -7.42 11.29 -12.39
C ALA A 14 -7.44 11.25 -13.92
N LYS A 15 -6.53 10.45 -14.51
CA LYS A 15 -6.46 10.26 -15.98
C LYS A 15 -7.67 9.48 -16.49
N LEU A 16 -8.16 8.54 -15.67
CA LEU A 16 -9.27 7.64 -15.97
C LEU A 16 -9.88 7.16 -14.65
N ASP A 17 -11.21 7.07 -14.60
CA ASP A 17 -11.92 6.40 -13.51
C ASP A 17 -12.22 4.94 -13.90
N PRO A 18 -11.50 3.94 -13.34
CA PRO A 18 -11.70 2.54 -13.67
C PRO A 18 -13.10 2.02 -13.27
N PHE A 19 -13.72 2.61 -12.24
CA PHE A 19 -15.07 2.22 -11.81
C PHE A 19 -16.15 2.68 -12.78
N ALA A 20 -15.97 3.84 -13.39
CA ALA A 20 -16.88 4.34 -14.42
C ALA A 20 -16.75 3.58 -15.74
N VAL A 21 -15.51 3.19 -16.11
CA VAL A 21 -15.22 2.58 -17.40
C VAL A 21 -15.45 1.06 -17.41
N ALA A 22 -15.11 0.37 -16.32
CA ALA A 22 -15.23 -1.09 -16.22
C ALA A 22 -15.94 -1.53 -14.91
N PRO A 23 -17.20 -1.09 -14.65
CA PRO A 23 -17.86 -1.24 -13.36
C PRO A 23 -17.99 -2.70 -12.90
N SER A 24 -18.31 -3.63 -13.79
CA SER A 24 -18.49 -5.05 -13.47
C SER A 24 -17.17 -5.71 -13.04
N LEU A 25 -16.08 -5.41 -13.73
CA LEU A 25 -14.76 -5.93 -13.40
C LEU A 25 -14.26 -5.34 -12.08
N MET A 26 -14.44 -4.04 -11.89
CA MET A 26 -14.07 -3.36 -10.65
C MET A 26 -14.88 -3.85 -9.44
N LYS A 27 -16.16 -4.17 -9.62
CA LYS A 27 -16.99 -4.79 -8.58
C LYS A 27 -16.45 -6.17 -8.19
N SER A 28 -16.10 -7.02 -9.17
CA SER A 28 -15.51 -8.34 -8.92
C SER A 28 -14.15 -8.23 -8.21
N TRP A 29 -13.32 -7.30 -8.67
CA TRP A 29 -12.01 -7.02 -8.05
C TRP A 29 -12.15 -6.55 -6.60
N MET A 30 -13.09 -5.64 -6.34
CA MET A 30 -13.39 -5.18 -4.97
C MET A 30 -13.88 -6.33 -4.10
N GLY A 31 -14.79 -7.18 -4.59
CA GLY A 31 -15.29 -8.33 -3.84
C GLY A 31 -14.17 -9.30 -3.46
N THR A 32 -13.27 -9.62 -4.38
CA THR A 32 -12.06 -10.42 -4.10
C THR A 32 -11.18 -9.75 -3.05
N SER A 33 -10.94 -8.44 -3.21
CA SER A 33 -10.12 -7.66 -2.28
C SER A 33 -10.66 -7.70 -0.84
N MET A 34 -11.97 -7.54 -0.69
CA MET A 34 -12.63 -7.60 0.62
C MET A 34 -12.56 -9.01 1.23
N ALA A 35 -12.81 -10.04 0.45
CA ALA A 35 -12.73 -11.43 0.92
C ALA A 35 -11.32 -11.78 1.42
N VAL A 36 -10.29 -11.39 0.68
CA VAL A 36 -8.89 -11.62 1.07
C VAL A 36 -8.51 -10.79 2.29
N ALA A 37 -8.90 -9.51 2.35
CA ALA A 37 -8.60 -8.63 3.47
C ALA A 37 -9.25 -9.06 4.80
N SER A 38 -10.35 -9.82 4.76
CA SER A 38 -11.00 -10.39 5.95
C SER A 38 -10.48 -11.77 6.36
N SER A 39 -9.49 -12.31 5.65
CA SER A 39 -9.04 -13.70 5.82
C SER A 39 -7.87 -13.89 6.79
N LEU A 40 -7.23 -12.81 7.22
CA LEU A 40 -6.12 -12.77 8.19
C LEU A 40 -6.32 -11.63 9.18
N GLU A 41 -5.42 -11.51 10.15
CA GLU A 41 -5.46 -10.46 11.18
C GLU A 41 -5.44 -9.05 10.57
N ALA A 42 -6.38 -8.21 10.97
CA ALA A 42 -6.57 -6.88 10.39
C ALA A 42 -5.31 -5.98 10.52
N SER A 43 -4.60 -6.05 11.66
CA SER A 43 -3.35 -5.29 11.86
C SER A 43 -2.25 -5.74 10.90
N LEU A 44 -2.07 -7.07 10.75
CA LEU A 44 -1.10 -7.64 9.82
C LEU A 44 -1.39 -7.23 8.37
N ILE A 45 -2.65 -7.28 7.97
CA ILE A 45 -3.10 -6.89 6.63
C ILE A 45 -2.76 -5.43 6.31
N GLU A 46 -2.97 -4.52 7.28
CA GLU A 46 -2.62 -3.10 7.06
C GLU A 46 -1.10 -2.89 6.93
N LEU A 47 -0.28 -3.55 7.74
CA LEU A 47 1.18 -3.48 7.59
C LEU A 47 1.64 -3.97 6.21
N VAL A 48 1.09 -5.08 5.72
CA VAL A 48 1.38 -5.63 4.39
C VAL A 48 0.99 -4.64 3.28
N LYS A 49 -0.22 -4.07 3.35
CA LYS A 49 -0.70 -3.09 2.38
C LYS A 49 0.15 -1.83 2.37
N ILE A 50 0.47 -1.29 3.55
CA ILE A 50 1.32 -0.09 3.67
C ILE A 50 2.72 -0.40 3.10
N ARG A 51 3.33 -1.53 3.45
CA ARG A 51 4.67 -1.86 2.98
C ARG A 51 4.75 -2.02 1.47
N ALA A 52 3.84 -2.76 0.87
CA ALA A 52 3.77 -2.88 -0.60
C ALA A 52 3.58 -1.50 -1.26
N SER A 53 2.74 -0.64 -0.68
CA SER A 53 2.47 0.71 -1.19
C SER A 53 3.67 1.65 -1.04
N GLN A 54 4.51 1.49 0.01
CA GLN A 54 5.79 2.19 0.15
C GLN A 54 6.74 1.82 -0.99
N ILE A 55 6.86 0.53 -1.29
CA ILE A 55 7.75 0.02 -2.34
C ILE A 55 7.30 0.51 -3.72
N ASN A 56 6.00 0.49 -3.98
CA ASN A 56 5.42 0.90 -5.26
C ASN A 56 5.22 2.43 -5.40
N GLY A 57 5.46 3.21 -4.35
CA GLY A 57 5.25 4.67 -4.36
C GLY A 57 3.79 5.09 -4.56
N CYS A 58 2.82 4.33 -4.05
CA CYS A 58 1.39 4.63 -4.21
C CYS A 58 0.90 5.59 -3.13
N ALA A 59 0.88 6.89 -3.40
CA ALA A 59 0.43 7.91 -2.46
C ALA A 59 -1.03 7.70 -2.02
N ASN A 60 -1.94 7.37 -2.95
CA ASN A 60 -3.34 7.09 -2.65
C ASN A 60 -3.49 5.94 -1.65
N CYS A 61 -2.79 4.84 -1.90
CA CYS A 61 -2.86 3.65 -1.05
C CYS A 61 -2.23 3.91 0.32
N LEU A 62 -1.10 4.64 0.38
CA LEU A 62 -0.48 5.05 1.63
C LEU A 62 -1.42 5.93 2.46
N ASN A 63 -2.01 6.96 1.84
CA ASN A 63 -2.94 7.85 2.53
C ASN A 63 -4.13 7.08 3.13
N MET A 64 -4.70 6.15 2.39
CA MET A 64 -5.84 5.35 2.83
C MET A 64 -5.45 4.36 3.94
N HIS A 65 -4.46 3.49 3.68
CA HIS A 65 -4.13 2.40 4.60
C HIS A 65 -3.44 2.85 5.89
N THR A 66 -2.71 3.98 5.89
CA THR A 66 -2.20 4.54 7.14
C THR A 66 -3.31 5.11 8.04
N LYS A 67 -4.39 5.66 7.46
CA LYS A 67 -5.58 6.06 8.21
C LYS A 67 -6.30 4.85 8.79
N GLU A 68 -6.58 3.84 7.95
CA GLU A 68 -7.25 2.60 8.36
C GLU A 68 -6.45 1.85 9.44
N ALA A 69 -5.13 1.78 9.33
CA ALA A 69 -4.27 1.18 10.35
C ALA A 69 -4.42 1.88 11.71
N ARG A 70 -4.40 3.21 11.74
CA ARG A 70 -4.60 3.99 12.97
C ARG A 70 -5.98 3.77 13.58
N GLU A 71 -7.02 3.75 12.75
CA GLU A 71 -8.39 3.47 13.20
C GLU A 71 -8.52 2.07 13.83
N LYS A 72 -7.67 1.13 13.41
CA LYS A 72 -7.56 -0.23 13.97
C LYS A 72 -6.58 -0.33 15.15
N GLY A 73 -6.04 0.80 15.63
CA GLY A 73 -5.18 0.86 16.80
C GLY A 73 -3.68 0.78 16.53
N GLU A 74 -3.24 0.84 15.27
CA GLU A 74 -1.81 0.88 14.94
C GLU A 74 -1.19 2.22 15.38
N THR A 75 0.05 2.18 15.86
CA THR A 75 0.74 3.37 16.36
C THR A 75 1.45 4.12 15.23
N GLU A 76 1.52 5.45 15.37
CA GLU A 76 2.28 6.31 14.45
C GLU A 76 3.73 5.84 14.35
N GLN A 77 4.35 5.47 15.48
CA GLN A 77 5.74 5.05 15.52
C GLN A 77 5.99 3.78 14.68
N ARG A 78 5.10 2.80 14.76
CA ARG A 78 5.22 1.58 13.94
C ARG A 78 4.98 1.88 12.45
N ILE A 79 4.05 2.78 12.12
CA ILE A 79 3.81 3.20 10.75
C ILE A 79 5.05 3.91 10.17
N TYR A 80 5.67 4.83 10.92
CA TYR A 80 6.86 5.57 10.47
C TYR A 80 8.06 4.66 10.25
N LEU A 81 8.27 3.68 11.12
CA LEU A 81 9.40 2.76 11.05
C LEU A 81 9.18 1.55 10.13
N LEU A 82 8.01 1.42 9.51
CA LEU A 82 7.69 0.26 8.67
C LEU A 82 8.62 0.12 7.47
N SER A 83 9.17 1.20 6.93
CA SER A 83 10.16 1.12 5.86
C SER A 83 11.51 0.57 6.32
N ALA A 84 11.79 0.65 7.63
CA ALA A 84 13.00 0.16 8.29
C ALA A 84 12.71 -1.01 9.26
N TRP A 85 11.65 -1.77 9.02
CA TRP A 85 11.16 -2.81 9.93
C TRP A 85 12.19 -3.85 10.34
N ARG A 86 13.20 -4.10 9.48
CA ARG A 86 14.27 -5.08 9.78
C ARG A 86 15.11 -4.68 10.99
N GLU A 87 15.35 -3.40 11.19
CA GLU A 87 16.14 -2.86 12.31
C GLU A 87 15.26 -2.49 13.50
N ALA A 88 13.99 -2.17 13.27
CA ALA A 88 13.08 -1.73 14.32
C ALA A 88 12.62 -2.92 15.19
N PRO A 89 12.67 -2.81 16.55
CA PRO A 89 12.32 -3.90 17.47
C PRO A 89 10.81 -4.02 17.72
N TYR A 90 9.97 -3.38 16.90
CA TYR A 90 8.52 -3.23 17.15
C TYR A 90 7.64 -4.24 16.41
N TYR A 91 8.21 -5.17 15.67
CA TYR A 91 7.46 -6.14 14.87
C TYR A 91 7.72 -7.55 15.36
N THR A 92 6.66 -8.34 15.48
CA THR A 92 6.72 -9.76 15.86
C THR A 92 7.38 -10.60 14.75
N ASP A 93 7.81 -11.82 15.07
CA ASP A 93 8.39 -12.73 14.06
C ASP A 93 7.40 -13.02 12.93
N ARG A 94 6.12 -13.18 13.25
CA ARG A 94 5.03 -13.34 12.26
C ARG A 94 4.90 -12.12 11.34
N GLU A 95 4.92 -10.91 11.89
CA GLU A 95 4.90 -9.67 11.09
C GLU A 95 6.15 -9.53 10.23
N ARG A 96 7.32 -9.85 10.78
CA ARG A 96 8.60 -9.84 10.04
C ARG A 96 8.59 -10.81 8.87
N ALA A 97 8.07 -12.02 9.07
CA ALA A 97 7.92 -13.01 8.00
C ALA A 97 6.97 -12.50 6.89
N ALA A 98 5.83 -11.92 7.27
CA ALA A 98 4.88 -11.33 6.33
C ALA A 98 5.47 -10.15 5.55
N LEU A 99 6.20 -9.25 6.22
CA LEU A 99 6.86 -8.09 5.59
C LEU A 99 7.98 -8.53 4.63
N GLY A 100 8.77 -9.52 5.01
CA GLY A 100 9.79 -10.11 4.16
C GLY A 100 9.18 -10.73 2.89
N TRP A 101 8.10 -11.47 3.03
CA TRP A 101 7.36 -12.05 1.91
C TRP A 101 6.72 -10.98 1.02
N THR A 102 6.18 -9.93 1.63
CA THR A 102 5.64 -8.77 0.91
C THR A 102 6.69 -8.09 0.04
N GLU A 103 7.87 -7.84 0.56
CA GLU A 103 8.97 -7.25 -0.21
C GLU A 103 9.43 -8.15 -1.34
N ALA A 104 9.61 -9.46 -1.06
CA ALA A 104 10.03 -10.44 -2.04
C ALA A 104 9.07 -10.49 -3.25
N LEU A 105 7.76 -10.55 -3.00
CA LEU A 105 6.77 -10.63 -4.07
C LEU A 105 6.49 -9.29 -4.75
N THR A 106 6.61 -8.18 -4.04
CA THR A 106 6.43 -6.85 -4.64
C THR A 106 7.57 -6.49 -5.58
N ARG A 107 8.79 -6.98 -5.30
CA ARG A 107 10.02 -6.74 -6.07
C ARG A 107 10.44 -7.92 -6.95
N LEU A 108 9.48 -8.66 -7.51
CA LEU A 108 9.79 -9.82 -8.36
C LEU A 108 10.75 -9.50 -9.52
N SER A 109 10.68 -8.30 -10.07
CA SER A 109 11.56 -7.85 -11.17
C SER A 109 13.02 -7.64 -10.76
N GLU A 110 13.32 -7.52 -9.45
CA GLU A 110 14.67 -7.28 -8.95
C GLU A 110 15.46 -8.60 -8.72
N GLY A 111 14.84 -9.75 -8.94
CA GLY A 111 15.48 -11.06 -8.82
C GLY A 111 14.65 -12.09 -8.05
N HIS A 112 15.17 -13.33 -7.99
CA HIS A 112 14.47 -14.49 -7.42
C HIS A 112 15.03 -14.91 -6.04
N ALA A 113 15.67 -14.02 -5.30
CA ALA A 113 16.27 -14.33 -4.00
C ALA A 113 15.23 -14.44 -2.88
N HIS A 114 14.22 -15.31 -3.08
CA HIS A 114 13.09 -15.42 -2.15
C HIS A 114 13.16 -16.62 -1.22
N ALA A 115 14.20 -17.48 -1.33
CA ALA A 115 14.29 -18.72 -0.56
C ALA A 115 14.24 -18.46 0.96
N GLY A 116 15.02 -17.51 1.47
CA GLY A 116 15.00 -17.17 2.89
C GLY A 116 13.68 -16.55 3.36
N ALA A 117 13.01 -15.76 2.51
CA ALA A 117 11.70 -15.19 2.82
C ALA A 117 10.62 -16.27 2.90
N TYR A 118 10.68 -17.28 2.03
CA TYR A 118 9.73 -18.39 2.07
C TYR A 118 9.95 -19.29 3.29
N GLU A 119 11.19 -19.57 3.68
CA GLU A 119 11.47 -20.33 4.90
C GLU A 119 10.96 -19.62 6.16
N ALA A 120 11.15 -18.29 6.27
CA ALA A 120 10.59 -17.49 7.34
C ALA A 120 9.05 -17.52 7.32
N LEU A 121 8.44 -17.45 6.14
CA LEU A 121 6.99 -17.54 5.98
C LEU A 121 6.45 -18.88 6.50
N LYS A 122 7.07 -19.99 6.13
CA LYS A 122 6.67 -21.35 6.57
C LYS A 122 6.77 -21.52 8.08
N ALA A 123 7.71 -20.84 8.72
CA ALA A 123 7.88 -20.96 10.17
C ALA A 123 6.71 -20.32 10.94
N GLU A 124 6.06 -19.29 10.40
CA GLU A 124 5.07 -18.45 11.08
C GLU A 124 3.64 -18.62 10.55
N PHE A 125 3.45 -19.25 9.39
CA PHE A 125 2.17 -19.33 8.69
C PHE A 125 1.86 -20.75 8.24
N THR A 126 0.64 -21.20 8.47
CA THR A 126 0.11 -22.44 7.87
C THR A 126 0.04 -22.31 6.34
N GLU A 127 -0.05 -23.44 5.63
CA GLU A 127 -0.15 -23.43 4.16
C GLU A 127 -1.33 -22.58 3.65
N GLU A 128 -2.47 -22.65 4.34
CA GLU A 128 -3.64 -21.83 4.01
C GLU A 128 -3.38 -20.34 4.21
N GLU A 129 -2.75 -19.96 5.32
CA GLU A 129 -2.39 -18.57 5.60
C GLU A 129 -1.33 -18.02 4.62
N GLN A 130 -0.37 -18.86 4.19
CA GLN A 130 0.62 -18.50 3.17
C GLN A 130 -0.08 -18.11 1.85
N VAL A 131 -1.09 -18.87 1.45
CA VAL A 131 -1.90 -18.55 0.26
C VAL A 131 -2.69 -17.25 0.46
N LYS A 132 -3.36 -17.09 1.61
CA LYS A 132 -4.13 -15.88 1.95
C LYS A 132 -3.24 -14.63 1.92
N LEU A 133 -2.07 -14.69 2.55
CA LEU A 133 -1.10 -13.58 2.55
C LEU A 133 -0.59 -13.27 1.14
N THR A 134 -0.27 -14.30 0.35
CA THR A 134 0.16 -14.12 -1.05
C THR A 134 -0.93 -13.46 -1.89
N LEU A 135 -2.18 -13.88 -1.72
CA LEU A 135 -3.33 -13.25 -2.39
C LEU A 135 -3.49 -11.78 -1.95
N MET A 136 -3.29 -11.46 -0.66
CA MET A 136 -3.34 -10.08 -0.19
C MET A 136 -2.25 -9.20 -0.81
N ILE A 137 -1.04 -9.74 -0.93
CA ILE A 137 0.07 -9.04 -1.60
C ILE A 137 -0.27 -8.79 -3.08
N ASN A 138 -0.85 -9.77 -3.77
CA ASN A 138 -1.29 -9.60 -5.16
C ASN A 138 -2.38 -8.54 -5.29
N VAL A 139 -3.35 -8.54 -4.38
CA VAL A 139 -4.45 -7.56 -4.35
C VAL A 139 -3.91 -6.15 -4.17
N ILE A 140 -3.07 -5.91 -3.16
CA ILE A 140 -2.54 -4.56 -2.92
C ILE A 140 -1.62 -4.09 -4.05
N ASN A 141 -0.80 -4.97 -4.62
CA ASN A 141 0.01 -4.66 -5.79
C ASN A 141 -0.86 -4.32 -7.01
N GLY A 142 -1.99 -5.00 -7.19
CA GLY A 142 -2.98 -4.67 -8.22
C GLY A 142 -3.59 -3.28 -8.02
N TRP A 143 -4.02 -2.96 -6.80
CA TRP A 143 -4.53 -1.64 -6.45
C TRP A 143 -3.49 -0.53 -6.64
N ASN A 144 -2.23 -0.78 -6.24
CA ASN A 144 -1.15 0.18 -6.45
C ASN A 144 -0.99 0.50 -7.95
N ARG A 145 -1.06 -0.51 -8.82
CA ARG A 145 -0.94 -0.33 -10.28
C ARG A 145 -2.10 0.48 -10.86
N LEU A 146 -3.32 0.21 -10.43
CA LEU A 146 -4.49 1.00 -10.83
C LEU A 146 -4.36 2.45 -10.36
N ALA A 147 -4.03 2.65 -9.09
CA ALA A 147 -3.96 3.98 -8.49
C ALA A 147 -2.83 4.83 -9.10
N VAL A 148 -1.62 4.28 -9.21
CA VAL A 148 -0.46 4.97 -9.81
C VAL A 148 -0.67 5.17 -11.31
N GLY A 149 -1.10 4.12 -12.02
CA GLY A 149 -1.30 4.15 -13.47
C GLY A 149 -2.32 5.20 -13.93
N PHE A 150 -3.43 5.30 -13.23
CA PHE A 150 -4.51 6.23 -13.57
C PHE A 150 -4.50 7.53 -12.76
N GLY A 151 -3.55 7.70 -11.83
CA GLY A 151 -3.43 8.91 -11.02
C GLY A 151 -4.64 9.13 -10.12
N LEU A 152 -5.07 8.08 -9.38
CA LEU A 152 -6.30 8.11 -8.59
C LEU A 152 -6.20 8.91 -7.28
N PHE A 153 -5.01 9.39 -6.90
CA PHE A 153 -4.86 10.23 -5.73
C PHE A 153 -5.34 11.65 -6.04
N VAL A 154 -6.56 11.93 -5.66
CA VAL A 154 -7.20 13.23 -5.79
C VAL A 154 -7.74 13.63 -4.42
N ASP A 155 -6.98 14.44 -3.68
CA ASP A 155 -7.42 15.07 -2.43
C ASP A 155 -7.11 16.56 -2.47
N PRO A 156 -7.91 17.35 -3.22
CA PRO A 156 -7.66 18.76 -3.43
C PRO A 156 -7.74 19.59 -2.13
N GLU A 157 -8.55 19.17 -1.17
CA GLU A 157 -8.72 19.89 0.11
C GLU A 157 -7.52 19.66 1.04
N ALA A 158 -7.01 18.42 1.12
CA ALA A 158 -5.80 18.13 1.88
C ALA A 158 -4.59 18.85 1.28
N ALA A 159 -4.46 18.89 -0.05
CA ALA A 159 -3.38 19.60 -0.71
C ALA A 159 -3.40 21.10 -0.39
N LYS A 160 -4.55 21.77 -0.48
CA LYS A 160 -4.73 23.20 -0.13
C LYS A 160 -4.40 23.47 1.34
N SER A 161 -4.85 22.61 2.26
CA SER A 161 -4.61 22.80 3.70
C SER A 161 -3.13 22.66 4.07
N ILE A 162 -2.39 21.78 3.40
CA ILE A 162 -0.96 21.58 3.61
C ILE A 162 -0.17 22.76 3.03
N GLN A 163 -0.49 23.21 1.80
CA GLN A 163 0.14 24.37 1.19
C GLN A 163 -0.02 25.63 2.04
N ALA A 164 -1.22 25.87 2.58
CA ALA A 164 -1.45 27.00 3.47
C ALA A 164 -0.63 26.95 4.75
N LYS A 165 -0.36 25.76 5.32
CA LYS A 165 0.49 25.59 6.50
C LYS A 165 1.97 25.71 6.23
N VAL A 166 2.43 25.36 5.03
CA VAL A 166 3.85 25.48 4.64
C VAL A 166 4.20 26.93 4.25
N ALA A 167 3.21 27.71 3.79
CA ALA A 167 3.37 29.11 3.41
C ALA A 167 3.25 30.11 4.58
N ALA A 168 2.88 29.63 5.80
CA ALA A 168 2.73 30.45 7.02
C ALA A 168 3.96 30.34 7.92
#